data_61e13738cea013a2ce36029fa6fb6e50
#
_entry.id   61e13738cea013a2ce36029fa6fb6e50
#
_cell.length_a   1.000
_cell.length_b   1.000
_cell.length_c   1.000
_cell.angle_alpha   90.00
_cell.angle_beta   90.00
_cell.angle_gamma   90.00
#
_symmetry.space_group_name_H-M   'P 1'
#
loop_
_entity.id
_entity.type
_entity.pdbx_description
1 polymer ?
#
loop_
_entity_poly.entity_id
_entity_poly.type
_entity_poly.pdbx_seq_one_letter_code
_entity_poly.pdbx_strand_id
1 'polypeptide(L)' 'RPVATGRVKHDQKITVYFSSEELFALEDATLELKRRHGINLDRGRLVRTAVALALLDLAENGAESAVVTELNRK' A
#
# COMPACT_ATOMS: atom_id res chain seq x y z
N ARG A 1 -16.17 -8.96 -2.85
CA ARG A 1 -15.15 -7.96 -2.93
C ARG A 1 -15.76 -6.55 -2.92
N PRO A 2 -15.28 -5.69 -2.07
CA PRO A 2 -15.87 -4.36 -1.96
C PRO A 2 -15.63 -3.55 -3.22
N VAL A 3 -16.60 -2.71 -3.52
CA VAL A 3 -16.50 -1.81 -4.64
C VAL A 3 -15.81 -0.54 -4.16
N ALA A 4 -14.70 -0.22 -4.80
CA ALA A 4 -14.00 1.01 -4.49
C ALA A 4 -14.70 2.15 -5.20
N THR A 5 -15.11 3.14 -4.46
CA THR A 5 -15.74 4.31 -5.03
C THR A 5 -15.19 5.54 -4.36
N GLY A 6 -15.42 6.67 -4.97
CA GLY A 6 -15.04 7.92 -4.36
C GLY A 6 -15.85 8.28 -3.14
N ARG A 7 -16.86 7.47 -2.83
CA ARG A 7 -17.72 7.74 -1.68
C ARG A 7 -17.28 7.05 -0.42
N VAL A 8 -16.28 6.16 -0.51
CA VAL A 8 -15.78 5.49 0.68
C VAL A 8 -15.17 6.54 1.60
N LYS A 9 -15.66 6.58 2.83
CA LYS A 9 -15.12 7.51 3.81
C LYS A 9 -13.85 6.94 4.42
N HIS A 10 -12.83 7.77 4.47
CA HIS A 10 -11.57 7.40 5.09
C HIS A 10 -11.46 8.19 6.39
N ASP A 11 -12.24 7.75 7.39
CA ASP A 11 -12.35 8.46 8.66
C ASP A 11 -11.73 7.72 9.83
N GLN A 12 -11.04 6.63 9.58
CA GLN A 12 -10.29 5.90 10.59
C GLN A 12 -8.81 6.18 10.41
N LYS A 13 -8.08 6.24 11.50
CA LYS A 13 -6.68 6.65 11.45
C LYS A 13 -5.81 5.72 12.26
N ILE A 14 -4.69 5.34 11.69
CA ILE A 14 -3.61 4.71 12.45
C ILE A 14 -2.34 5.48 12.18
N THR A 15 -1.41 5.40 13.11
CA THR A 15 -0.13 6.07 12.97
C THR A 15 0.95 5.03 12.74
N VAL A 16 1.70 5.20 11.65
CA VAL A 16 2.81 4.33 11.32
C VAL A 16 4.03 5.18 11.05
N TYR A 17 5.14 4.83 11.70
CA TYR A 17 6.39 5.55 11.49
C TYR A 17 7.23 4.83 10.45
N PHE A 18 7.76 5.59 9.53
CA PHE A 18 8.63 5.10 8.47
C PHE A 18 10.05 5.56 8.75
N SER A 19 11.01 4.76 8.34
CA SER A 19 12.38 5.24 8.30
C SER A 19 12.52 6.28 7.20
N SER A 20 13.62 7.03 7.23
CA SER A 20 13.88 8.00 6.16
C SER A 20 13.95 7.31 4.81
N GLU A 21 14.61 6.15 4.76
CA GLU A 21 14.74 5.43 3.50
C GLU A 21 13.40 4.94 2.98
N GLU A 22 12.57 4.45 3.88
CA GLU A 22 11.24 4.00 3.49
C GLU A 22 10.39 5.14 2.97
N LEU A 23 10.48 6.30 3.61
CA LEU A 23 9.72 7.46 3.15
C LEU A 23 10.20 7.91 1.79
N PHE A 24 11.52 7.95 1.57
CA PHE A 24 12.05 8.34 0.28
C PHE A 24 11.59 7.36 -0.81
N ALA A 25 11.59 6.07 -0.51
CA ALA A 25 11.14 5.08 -1.48
C ALA A 25 9.67 5.30 -1.83
N LEU A 26 8.87 5.63 -0.84
CA LEU A 26 7.45 5.90 -1.06
C LEU A 26 7.26 7.12 -1.95
N GLU A 27 8.02 8.17 -1.69
CA GLU A 27 7.91 9.39 -2.48
C GLU A 27 8.41 9.16 -3.91
N ASP A 28 9.48 8.40 -4.07
CA ASP A 28 9.97 8.06 -5.40
C ASP A 28 8.94 7.25 -6.18
N ALA A 29 8.28 6.32 -5.51
CA ALA A 29 7.25 5.52 -6.16
C ALA A 29 6.06 6.37 -6.60
N THR A 30 5.67 7.32 -5.76
CA THR A 30 4.59 8.24 -6.11
C THR A 30 4.95 9.02 -7.38
N LEU A 31 6.18 9.49 -7.45
CA LEU A 31 6.65 10.25 -8.60
C LEU A 31 6.74 9.37 -9.86
N GLU A 32 7.20 8.14 -9.69
CA GLU A 32 7.30 7.22 -10.81
C GLU A 32 5.92 6.88 -11.37
N LEU A 33 4.95 6.68 -10.51
CA LEU A 33 3.59 6.41 -10.96
C LEU A 33 3.06 7.55 -11.81
N LYS A 34 3.38 8.78 -11.42
CA LYS A 34 2.96 9.93 -12.17
C LYS A 34 3.67 10.02 -13.52
N ARG A 35 4.99 9.85 -13.52
CA ARG A 35 5.79 10.05 -14.72
C ARG A 35 5.69 8.93 -15.73
N ARG A 36 5.70 7.68 -15.24
CA ARG A 36 5.75 6.54 -16.14
C ARG A 36 4.38 5.95 -16.46
N HIS A 37 3.45 6.12 -15.52
CA HIS A 37 2.15 5.46 -15.66
C HIS A 37 0.99 6.43 -15.76
N GLY A 38 1.27 7.72 -15.69
CA GLY A 38 0.24 8.74 -15.82
C GLY A 38 -0.76 8.75 -14.68
N ILE A 39 -0.39 8.18 -13.53
CA ILE A 39 -1.28 8.09 -12.38
C ILE A 39 -0.93 9.19 -11.40
N ASN A 40 -1.88 10.06 -11.14
CA ASN A 40 -1.69 11.18 -10.24
C ASN A 40 -2.38 10.86 -8.91
N LEU A 41 -1.60 10.70 -7.86
CA LEU A 41 -2.12 10.28 -6.58
C LEU A 41 -1.23 10.82 -5.46
N ASP A 42 -1.77 10.82 -4.25
CA ASP A 42 -0.98 11.21 -3.08
C ASP A 42 -0.45 9.97 -2.35
N ARG A 43 0.38 10.23 -1.34
CA ARG A 43 1.00 9.14 -0.57
C ARG A 43 -0.02 8.28 0.14
N GLY A 44 -1.06 8.92 0.68
CA GLY A 44 -2.09 8.19 1.40
C GLY A 44 -2.78 7.17 0.52
N ARG A 45 -3.09 7.56 -0.70
CA ARG A 45 -3.73 6.65 -1.63
C ARG A 45 -2.81 5.50 -2.01
N LEU A 46 -1.53 5.79 -2.21
CA LEU A 46 -0.56 4.73 -2.51
C LEU A 46 -0.45 3.75 -1.35
N VAL A 47 -0.35 4.26 -0.13
CA VAL A 47 -0.24 3.39 1.04
C VAL A 47 -1.50 2.53 1.19
N ARG A 48 -2.69 3.12 1.04
CA ARG A 48 -3.92 2.35 1.15
C ARG A 48 -3.99 1.26 0.08
N THR A 49 -3.56 1.57 -1.13
CA THR A 49 -3.55 0.59 -2.21
C THR A 49 -2.57 -0.54 -1.91
N ALA A 50 -1.38 -0.19 -1.44
CA ALA A 50 -0.37 -1.20 -1.12
C ALA A 50 -0.86 -2.12 0.00
N VAL A 51 -1.48 -1.55 1.03
CA VAL A 51 -2.02 -2.34 2.12
C VAL A 51 -3.15 -3.23 1.62
N ALA A 52 -4.03 -2.70 0.78
CA ALA A 52 -5.13 -3.49 0.24
C ALA A 52 -4.62 -4.67 -0.56
N LEU A 53 -3.59 -4.47 -1.37
CA LEU A 53 -3.01 -5.56 -2.15
C LEU A 53 -2.37 -6.60 -1.25
N ALA A 54 -1.67 -6.15 -0.21
CA ALA A 54 -1.05 -7.08 0.74
C ALA A 54 -2.10 -7.90 1.48
N LEU A 55 -3.19 -7.27 1.88
CA LEU A 55 -4.25 -7.96 2.59
C LEU A 55 -4.98 -8.96 1.68
N LEU A 56 -5.15 -8.60 0.41
CA LEU A 56 -5.75 -9.52 -0.54
C LEU A 56 -4.88 -10.76 -0.76
N ASP A 57 -3.58 -10.54 -0.91
CA ASP A 57 -2.64 -11.64 -1.06
C ASP A 57 -2.68 -12.56 0.17
N LEU A 58 -2.71 -11.96 1.36
CA LEU A 58 -2.79 -12.73 2.59
C LEU A 58 -4.08 -13.56 2.63
N ALA A 59 -5.20 -12.97 2.26
CA ALA A 59 -6.48 -13.67 2.30
C ALA A 59 -6.52 -14.83 1.30
N GLU A 60 -5.93 -14.64 0.12
CA GLU A 60 -5.98 -15.65 -0.92
C GLU A 60 -4.94 -16.74 -0.77
N ASN A 61 -3.77 -16.40 -0.26
CA ASN A 61 -2.64 -17.31 -0.25
C ASN A 61 -2.16 -17.71 1.13
N GLY A 62 -2.66 -17.06 2.18
CA GLY A 62 -2.34 -17.45 3.56
C GLY A 62 -0.85 -17.59 3.81
N ALA A 63 -0.46 -18.79 4.20
CA ALA A 63 0.94 -19.06 4.53
C ALA A 63 1.88 -18.89 3.34
N GLU A 64 1.33 -18.94 2.12
CA GLU A 64 2.12 -18.77 0.90
C GLU A 64 2.17 -17.32 0.44
N SER A 65 1.53 -16.42 1.16
CA SER A 65 1.49 -15.02 0.76
C SER A 65 2.86 -14.37 0.93
N ALA A 66 3.07 -13.32 0.16
CA ALA A 66 4.30 -12.54 0.29
C ALA A 66 4.41 -11.90 1.68
N VAL A 67 3.26 -11.53 2.26
CA VAL A 67 3.25 -10.92 3.58
C VAL A 67 3.80 -11.89 4.62
N VAL A 68 3.29 -13.13 4.63
CA VAL A 68 3.75 -14.11 5.61
C VAL A 68 5.22 -14.44 5.37
N THR A 69 5.61 -14.60 4.12
CA THR A 69 7.00 -14.88 3.78
C THR A 69 7.93 -13.79 4.31
N GLU A 70 7.55 -12.54 4.08
CA GLU A 70 8.39 -11.43 4.51
C GLU A 70 8.44 -11.32 6.02
N LEU A 71 7.30 -11.50 6.69
CA LEU A 71 7.25 -11.39 8.15
C LEU A 71 8.01 -12.52 8.86
N ASN A 72 8.16 -13.66 8.19
CA ASN A 72 8.93 -14.79 8.74
C ASN A 72 10.42 -14.65 8.50
N ARG A 73 10.84 -13.72 7.71
CA ARG A 73 12.25 -13.54 7.40
C ARG A 73 12.96 -12.95 8.59
N LYS A 74 14.12 -13.48 8.90
CA LYS A 74 14.89 -13.05 10.07
C LYS A 74 15.86 -11.94 9.78
#